data_d79db32a965257ab33f58ad8485f6db2
#
_entry.id   d79db32a965257ab33f58ad8485f6db2
#
_cell.length_a   1.000
_cell.length_b   1.000
_cell.length_c   1.000
_cell.angle_alpha   90.00
_cell.angle_beta   90.00
_cell.angle_gamma   90.00
#
_symmetry.space_group_name_H-M   'P 1'
#
loop_
_entity.id
_entity.type
_entity.pdbx_description
1 polymer ?
#
loop_
_entity_poly.entity_id
_entity_poly.type
_entity_poly.pdbx_seq_one_letter_code
_entity_poly.pdbx_strand_id
1 'polypeptide(L)'
;LTRSTGGHVTAEGADMGDLDAVRSLAARLVAAHDRIDVLIHNAGALTPDRRTSPQGFEQTVASQVYGPFLLTSLLVPQLAGSQGRVLTVSSGGMYTSNLEVDRLEMDERDYGGAEQYARAKRAQVTLNEMWAERLAPTGIVCHAMHPGWADTPGVAESLPMFRKVVGPLLRTPEQGADTLVWLAAGEEALGSTGGFWLDRRRRSIHRLPTTRRSDTPRRREALWSWVAERAGVEVPVEPAVRRP
;
A
#
# COMPACT_ATOMS: atom_id res chain seq x y z
N LEU A 1 -10.55 -20.86 5.92
CA LEU A 1 -9.12 -20.66 6.27
C LEU A 1 -8.75 -21.43 7.54
N THR A 2 -9.39 -21.19 8.68
CA THR A 2 -9.06 -21.88 9.95
C THR A 2 -9.07 -23.40 9.81
N ARG A 3 -10.04 -24.00 9.10
CA ARG A 3 -10.12 -25.45 8.88
C ARG A 3 -8.99 -26.02 8.01
N SER A 4 -8.43 -25.21 7.11
CA SER A 4 -7.38 -25.67 6.17
C SER A 4 -5.96 -25.47 6.71
N THR A 5 -5.76 -24.53 7.62
CA THR A 5 -4.43 -24.17 8.13
C THR A 5 -4.19 -24.52 9.58
N GLY A 6 -5.24 -24.83 10.35
CA GLY A 6 -5.16 -25.00 11.80
C GLY A 6 -4.88 -23.73 12.58
N GLY A 7 -4.70 -22.60 11.89
CA GLY A 7 -4.47 -21.30 12.49
C GLY A 7 -5.75 -20.62 12.97
N HIS A 8 -5.64 -19.75 13.96
CA HIS A 8 -6.76 -18.91 14.40
C HIS A 8 -6.95 -17.75 13.42
N VAL A 9 -8.16 -17.59 12.88
CA VAL A 9 -8.52 -16.51 11.96
C VAL A 9 -9.71 -15.74 12.52
N THR A 10 -9.52 -14.45 12.73
CA THR A 10 -10.58 -13.51 13.12
C THR A 10 -10.89 -12.59 11.93
N ALA A 11 -12.17 -12.34 11.69
CA ALA A 11 -12.63 -11.41 10.66
C ALA A 11 -12.99 -10.07 11.28
N GLU A 12 -12.36 -9.00 10.78
CA GLU A 12 -12.65 -7.61 11.14
C GLU A 12 -13.09 -6.83 9.88
N GLY A 13 -14.27 -6.23 9.95
CA GLY A 13 -14.81 -5.43 8.84
C GLY A 13 -14.44 -3.96 8.97
N ALA A 14 -13.93 -3.38 7.89
CA ALA A 14 -13.78 -1.93 7.72
C ALA A 14 -13.73 -1.56 6.24
N ASP A 15 -14.32 -0.43 5.85
CA ASP A 15 -14.05 0.19 4.56
C ASP A 15 -12.76 1.02 4.66
N MET A 16 -11.75 0.63 3.89
CA MET A 16 -10.47 1.34 3.87
C MET A 16 -10.56 2.74 3.27
N GLY A 17 -11.63 3.06 2.54
CA GLY A 17 -11.93 4.40 2.03
C GLY A 17 -12.62 5.32 3.06
N ASP A 18 -13.13 4.76 4.14
CA ASP A 18 -13.72 5.50 5.26
C ASP A 18 -12.71 5.60 6.42
N LEU A 19 -12.15 6.79 6.62
CA LEU A 19 -11.12 7.01 7.63
C LEU A 19 -11.61 6.81 9.06
N ASP A 20 -12.90 6.99 9.34
CA ASP A 20 -13.46 6.74 10.66
C ASP A 20 -13.62 5.23 10.91
N ALA A 21 -13.99 4.46 9.87
CA ALA A 21 -13.98 3.01 9.94
C ALA A 21 -12.55 2.45 10.14
N VAL A 22 -11.53 3.05 9.50
CA VAL A 22 -10.12 2.69 9.69
C VAL A 22 -9.65 3.00 11.11
N ARG A 23 -10.01 4.15 11.70
CA ARG A 23 -9.70 4.46 13.11
C ARG A 23 -10.34 3.46 14.06
N SER A 24 -11.60 3.13 13.83
CA SER A 24 -12.33 2.14 14.61
C SER A 24 -11.69 0.75 14.51
N LEU A 25 -11.27 0.34 13.32
CA LEU A 25 -10.52 -0.91 13.11
C LEU A 25 -9.20 -0.89 13.90
N ALA A 26 -8.41 0.16 13.77
CA ALA A 26 -7.14 0.29 14.49
C ALA A 26 -7.34 0.18 16.01
N ALA A 27 -8.35 0.85 16.55
CA ALA A 27 -8.67 0.79 17.99
C ALA A 27 -9.00 -0.65 18.45
N ARG A 28 -9.79 -1.40 17.66
CA ARG A 28 -10.08 -2.82 17.96
C ARG A 28 -8.83 -3.69 17.89
N LEU A 29 -7.97 -3.50 16.89
CA LEU A 29 -6.72 -4.26 16.75
C LEU A 29 -5.76 -3.97 17.91
N VAL A 30 -5.60 -2.71 18.30
CA VAL A 30 -4.77 -2.31 19.45
C VAL A 30 -5.29 -2.91 20.75
N ALA A 31 -6.62 -2.94 20.94
CA ALA A 31 -7.23 -3.54 22.14
C ALA A 31 -7.09 -5.08 22.19
N ALA A 32 -7.04 -5.72 21.03
CA ALA A 32 -6.99 -7.19 20.93
C ALA A 32 -5.57 -7.77 20.87
N HIS A 33 -4.56 -6.96 20.48
CA HIS A 33 -3.21 -7.45 20.21
C HIS A 33 -2.14 -6.52 20.79
N ASP A 34 -1.29 -7.06 21.66
CA ASP A 34 -0.15 -6.33 22.22
C ASP A 34 0.94 -6.06 21.16
N ARG A 35 1.01 -6.92 20.13
CA ARG A 35 1.94 -6.80 19.02
C ARG A 35 1.32 -7.25 17.71
N ILE A 36 1.86 -6.74 16.60
CA ILE A 36 1.53 -7.13 15.24
C ILE A 36 2.84 -7.44 14.51
N ASP A 37 3.00 -8.66 14.02
CA ASP A 37 4.24 -9.08 13.33
C ASP A 37 4.23 -8.69 11.85
N VAL A 38 3.05 -8.71 11.20
CA VAL A 38 2.93 -8.38 9.77
C VAL A 38 1.63 -7.62 9.51
N LEU A 39 1.74 -6.45 8.91
CA LEU A 39 0.62 -5.68 8.38
C LEU A 39 0.68 -5.72 6.86
N ILE A 40 -0.37 -6.21 6.21
CA ILE A 40 -0.44 -6.31 4.75
C ILE A 40 -1.53 -5.40 4.20
N HIS A 41 -1.15 -4.38 3.45
CA HIS A 41 -2.04 -3.54 2.67
C HIS A 41 -2.27 -4.18 1.29
N ASN A 42 -3.30 -5.02 1.19
CA ASN A 42 -3.65 -5.72 -0.05
C ASN A 42 -4.96 -5.19 -0.66
N ALA A 43 -5.84 -4.61 0.14
CA ALA A 43 -7.10 -4.07 -0.35
C ALA A 43 -6.87 -3.04 -1.46
N GLY A 44 -7.59 -3.18 -2.55
CA GLY A 44 -7.50 -2.27 -3.69
C GLY A 44 -8.28 -2.78 -4.89
N ALA A 45 -8.92 -1.85 -5.58
CA ALA A 45 -9.66 -2.10 -6.79
C ALA A 45 -9.41 -0.97 -7.78
N LEU A 46 -9.59 -1.26 -9.07
CA LEU A 46 -9.70 -0.27 -10.12
C LEU A 46 -11.19 -0.01 -10.35
N THR A 47 -11.62 1.23 -10.18
CA THR A 47 -13.00 1.64 -10.42
C THR A 47 -13.10 2.41 -11.73
N PRO A 48 -14.02 2.06 -12.64
CA PRO A 48 -14.17 2.77 -13.91
C PRO A 48 -14.68 4.21 -13.70
N ASP A 49 -15.55 4.40 -12.71
CA ASP A 49 -16.21 5.66 -12.42
C ASP A 49 -15.64 6.30 -11.14
N ARG A 50 -15.61 7.64 -11.14
CA ARG A 50 -15.22 8.39 -9.96
C ARG A 50 -16.27 8.23 -8.86
N ARG A 51 -15.80 7.85 -7.68
CA ARG A 51 -16.59 7.79 -6.45
C ARG A 51 -15.90 8.60 -5.36
N THR A 52 -16.65 9.06 -4.40
CA THR A 52 -16.14 9.78 -3.22
C THR A 52 -16.31 8.95 -1.96
N SER A 53 -15.33 9.02 -1.09
CA SER A 53 -15.40 8.48 0.27
C SER A 53 -16.35 9.32 1.15
N PRO A 54 -16.73 8.83 2.35
CA PRO A 54 -17.53 9.62 3.29
C PRO A 54 -16.92 10.97 3.65
N GLN A 55 -15.59 11.08 3.65
CA GLN A 55 -14.86 12.33 3.92
C GLN A 55 -14.68 13.21 2.67
N GLY A 56 -15.25 12.82 1.51
CA GLY A 56 -15.23 13.60 0.27
C GLY A 56 -13.99 13.39 -0.60
N PHE A 57 -13.10 12.47 -0.27
CA PHE A 57 -11.91 12.13 -1.08
C PHE A 57 -12.26 11.23 -2.25
N GLU A 58 -11.43 11.22 -3.30
CA GLU A 58 -11.56 10.24 -4.37
C GLU A 58 -11.34 8.82 -3.80
N GLN A 59 -12.28 7.92 -4.10
CA GLN A 59 -12.40 6.61 -3.44
C GLN A 59 -11.17 5.72 -3.60
N THR A 60 -10.52 5.74 -4.77
CA THR A 60 -9.33 4.93 -5.03
C THR A 60 -8.15 5.41 -4.18
N VAL A 61 -7.97 6.74 -4.08
CA VAL A 61 -6.92 7.32 -3.25
C VAL A 61 -7.26 7.15 -1.77
N ALA A 62 -8.50 7.37 -1.38
CA ALA A 62 -8.93 7.17 0.00
C ALA A 62 -8.63 5.74 0.48
N SER A 63 -9.07 4.72 -0.28
CA SER A 63 -8.95 3.32 0.14
C SER A 63 -7.54 2.74 -0.04
N GLN A 64 -6.75 3.24 -0.98
CA GLN A 64 -5.44 2.66 -1.31
C GLN A 64 -4.26 3.49 -0.82
N VAL A 65 -4.47 4.76 -0.43
CA VAL A 65 -3.41 5.64 0.05
C VAL A 65 -3.70 6.15 1.47
N TYR A 66 -4.81 6.88 1.66
CA TYR A 66 -5.07 7.53 2.95
C TYR A 66 -5.41 6.53 4.07
N GLY A 67 -6.29 5.57 3.81
CA GLY A 67 -6.65 4.52 4.77
C GLY A 67 -5.46 3.66 5.20
N PRO A 68 -4.67 3.09 4.27
CA PRO A 68 -3.43 2.38 4.59
C PRO A 68 -2.40 3.22 5.34
N PHE A 69 -2.23 4.49 4.97
CA PHE A 69 -1.33 5.41 5.69
C PHE A 69 -1.79 5.63 7.12
N LEU A 70 -3.08 5.91 7.33
CA LEU A 70 -3.69 6.06 8.65
C LEU A 70 -3.55 4.80 9.48
N LEU A 71 -3.89 3.63 8.94
CA LEU A 71 -3.82 2.36 9.65
C LEU A 71 -2.38 2.05 10.07
N THR A 72 -1.40 2.24 9.16
CA THR A 72 0.02 2.09 9.50
C THR A 72 0.40 3.00 10.65
N SER A 73 0.07 4.30 10.58
CA SER A 73 0.39 5.29 11.61
C SER A 73 -0.14 4.89 12.99
N LEU A 74 -1.38 4.40 13.06
CA LEU A 74 -2.04 4.01 14.30
C LEU A 74 -1.50 2.70 14.89
N LEU A 75 -0.91 1.82 14.06
CA LEU A 75 -0.39 0.52 14.47
C LEU A 75 1.14 0.49 14.66
N VAL A 76 1.84 1.62 14.48
CA VAL A 76 3.31 1.71 14.70
C VAL A 76 3.74 1.15 16.07
N PRO A 77 3.06 1.44 17.21
CA PRO A 77 3.48 0.90 18.49
C PRO A 77 3.45 -0.65 18.54
N GLN A 78 2.41 -1.29 17.99
CA GLN A 78 2.27 -2.75 17.95
C GLN A 78 3.26 -3.40 17.00
N LEU A 79 3.54 -2.75 15.86
CA LEU A 79 4.54 -3.19 14.89
C LEU A 79 5.97 -3.07 15.45
N ALA A 80 6.28 -1.97 16.15
CA ALA A 80 7.59 -1.78 16.78
C ALA A 80 7.86 -2.81 17.89
N GLY A 81 6.83 -3.22 18.62
CA GLY A 81 6.92 -4.25 19.66
C GLY A 81 7.38 -5.63 19.17
N SER A 82 7.27 -5.90 17.86
CA SER A 82 7.66 -7.16 17.22
C SER A 82 8.78 -7.03 16.21
N GLN A 83 9.32 -5.82 15.95
CA GLN A 83 10.14 -5.53 14.76
C GLN A 83 9.39 -5.93 13.50
N GLY A 84 8.15 -5.52 13.42
CA GLY A 84 7.16 -5.99 12.45
C GLY A 84 7.46 -5.57 11.01
N ARG A 85 6.62 -6.07 10.12
CA ARG A 85 6.69 -5.81 8.67
C ARG A 85 5.45 -5.09 8.19
N VAL A 86 5.62 -4.06 7.39
CA VAL A 86 4.54 -3.41 6.64
C VAL A 86 4.74 -3.73 5.16
N LEU A 87 3.76 -4.44 4.59
CA LEU A 87 3.82 -4.93 3.22
C LEU A 87 2.71 -4.29 2.39
N THR A 88 3.07 -3.69 1.27
CA THR A 88 2.11 -3.01 0.38
C THR A 88 2.02 -3.72 -0.97
N VAL A 89 0.82 -4.17 -1.32
CA VAL A 89 0.55 -4.73 -2.65
C VAL A 89 0.23 -3.60 -3.62
N SER A 90 1.22 -3.26 -4.42
CA SER A 90 1.11 -2.28 -5.48
C SER A 90 0.79 -2.95 -6.83
N SER A 91 1.10 -2.30 -7.94
CA SER A 91 0.83 -2.79 -9.29
C SER A 91 1.90 -2.33 -10.26
N GLY A 92 2.11 -3.08 -11.34
CA GLY A 92 2.91 -2.65 -12.48
C GLY A 92 2.39 -1.36 -13.14
N GLY A 93 1.11 -1.02 -12.97
CA GLY A 93 0.54 0.24 -13.45
C GLY A 93 1.24 1.49 -12.91
N MET A 94 1.86 1.41 -11.74
CA MET A 94 2.62 2.52 -11.17
C MET A 94 3.80 3.00 -12.05
N TYR A 95 4.29 2.16 -12.95
CA TYR A 95 5.38 2.54 -13.86
C TYR A 95 4.97 3.56 -14.91
N THR A 96 3.68 3.70 -15.20
CA THR A 96 3.15 4.66 -16.18
C THR A 96 2.81 6.02 -15.57
N SER A 97 2.81 6.13 -14.22
CA SER A 97 2.42 7.36 -13.53
C SER A 97 3.63 8.11 -12.95
N ASN A 98 3.67 9.41 -13.17
CA ASN A 98 4.58 10.31 -12.49
C ASN A 98 4.15 10.56 -11.04
N LEU A 99 5.08 11.05 -10.20
CA LEU A 99 4.75 11.55 -8.88
C LEU A 99 4.26 13.00 -8.99
N GLU A 100 2.95 13.19 -8.98
CA GLU A 100 2.28 14.49 -9.08
C GLU A 100 1.28 14.62 -7.93
N VAL A 101 1.69 15.31 -6.87
CA VAL A 101 0.95 15.33 -5.59
C VAL A 101 -0.34 16.14 -5.71
N ASP A 102 -0.27 17.30 -6.33
CA ASP A 102 -1.38 18.22 -6.59
C ASP A 102 -2.44 17.63 -7.55
N ARG A 103 -2.10 16.56 -8.23
CA ARG A 103 -2.98 15.82 -9.15
C ARG A 103 -3.16 14.36 -8.72
N LEU A 104 -2.92 14.04 -7.45
CA LEU A 104 -3.08 12.69 -6.94
C LEU A 104 -4.52 12.20 -7.06
N GLU A 105 -5.47 13.05 -6.77
CA GLU A 105 -6.90 12.81 -6.99
C GLU A 105 -7.31 13.47 -8.33
N MET A 106 -7.92 12.68 -9.21
CA MET A 106 -8.44 13.20 -10.47
C MET A 106 -9.80 13.85 -10.27
N ASP A 107 -10.01 14.96 -10.98
CA ASP A 107 -11.31 15.60 -11.07
C ASP A 107 -12.30 14.76 -11.89
N GLU A 108 -13.60 14.98 -11.66
CA GLU A 108 -14.68 14.24 -12.33
C GLU A 108 -14.64 14.39 -13.85
N ARG A 109 -14.23 15.57 -14.35
CA ARG A 109 -14.20 15.89 -15.79
C ARG A 109 -13.19 15.06 -16.58
N ASP A 110 -12.05 14.79 -15.95
CA ASP A 110 -10.92 14.13 -16.60
C ASP A 110 -10.68 12.72 -16.00
N TYR A 111 -11.66 12.18 -15.27
CA TYR A 111 -11.48 10.93 -14.57
C TYR A 111 -11.27 9.76 -15.52
N GLY A 112 -10.18 9.05 -15.27
CA GLY A 112 -9.88 7.78 -15.90
C GLY A 112 -9.46 6.77 -14.84
N GLY A 113 -10.30 5.75 -14.58
CA GLY A 113 -10.07 4.80 -13.48
C GLY A 113 -8.71 4.12 -13.53
N ALA A 114 -8.22 3.77 -14.72
CA ALA A 114 -6.89 3.16 -14.88
C ALA A 114 -5.76 4.14 -14.53
N GLU A 115 -5.90 5.42 -14.91
CA GLU A 115 -4.93 6.45 -14.58
C GLU A 115 -4.97 6.78 -13.09
N GLN A 116 -6.16 6.95 -12.51
CA GLN A 116 -6.34 7.17 -11.07
C GLN A 116 -5.72 6.04 -10.25
N TYR A 117 -5.96 4.80 -10.66
CA TYR A 117 -5.34 3.63 -10.04
C TYR A 117 -3.81 3.67 -10.15
N ALA A 118 -3.26 4.01 -11.32
CA ALA A 118 -1.81 4.11 -11.52
C ALA A 118 -1.19 5.20 -10.63
N ARG A 119 -1.86 6.36 -10.45
CA ARG A 119 -1.44 7.43 -9.53
C ARG A 119 -1.42 6.96 -8.07
N ALA A 120 -2.48 6.29 -7.62
CA ALA A 120 -2.53 5.73 -6.27
C ALA A 120 -1.42 4.69 -6.04
N LYS A 121 -1.19 3.80 -7.02
CA LYS A 121 -0.12 2.78 -6.94
C LYS A 121 1.29 3.40 -6.98
N ARG A 122 1.49 4.52 -7.68
CA ARG A 122 2.73 5.30 -7.62
C ARG A 122 2.93 5.91 -6.23
N ALA A 123 1.91 6.52 -5.66
CA ALA A 123 1.98 7.08 -4.31
C ALA A 123 2.33 6.00 -3.27
N GLN A 124 1.72 4.82 -3.35
CA GLN A 124 2.00 3.70 -2.46
C GLN A 124 3.48 3.29 -2.43
N VAL A 125 4.13 3.14 -3.59
CA VAL A 125 5.54 2.72 -3.62
C VAL A 125 6.47 3.82 -3.13
N THR A 126 6.14 5.09 -3.39
CA THR A 126 6.89 6.23 -2.87
C THR A 126 6.75 6.31 -1.34
N LEU A 127 5.52 6.22 -0.82
CA LEU A 127 5.25 6.20 0.62
C LEU A 127 5.91 5.00 1.32
N ASN A 128 5.97 3.83 0.67
CA ASN A 128 6.67 2.66 1.22
C ASN A 128 8.16 2.95 1.48
N GLU A 129 8.85 3.60 0.54
CA GLU A 129 10.25 4.00 0.75
C GLU A 129 10.37 5.04 1.89
N MET A 130 9.45 6.01 1.94
CA MET A 130 9.42 7.03 2.99
C MET A 130 9.08 6.46 4.38
N TRP A 131 8.17 5.50 4.46
CA TRP A 131 7.92 4.74 5.69
C TRP A 131 9.15 3.97 6.14
N ALA A 132 9.85 3.30 5.21
CA ALA A 132 11.06 2.56 5.51
C ALA A 132 12.15 3.44 6.14
N GLU A 133 12.32 4.66 5.62
CA GLU A 133 13.26 5.64 6.16
C GLU A 133 12.86 6.12 7.56
N ARG A 134 11.57 6.47 7.75
CA ARG A 134 11.07 7.02 9.01
C ARG A 134 10.95 5.99 10.13
N LEU A 135 10.64 4.74 9.78
CA LEU A 135 10.48 3.66 10.75
C LEU A 135 11.77 2.86 11.00
N ALA A 136 12.87 3.15 10.28
CA ALA A 136 14.15 2.48 10.48
C ALA A 136 14.62 2.42 11.96
N PRO A 137 14.47 3.51 12.77
CA PRO A 137 14.87 3.48 14.18
C PRO A 137 14.04 2.52 15.05
N THR A 138 12.86 2.11 14.60
CA THR A 138 11.97 1.20 15.34
C THR A 138 12.24 -0.28 15.03
N GLY A 139 13.05 -0.57 14.02
CA GLY A 139 13.28 -1.93 13.51
C GLY A 139 12.16 -2.46 12.62
N ILE A 140 11.10 -1.67 12.34
CA ILE A 140 10.04 -2.05 11.39
C ILE A 140 10.61 -2.03 9.98
N VAL A 141 10.37 -3.09 9.21
CA VAL A 141 10.71 -3.14 7.78
C VAL A 141 9.48 -2.90 6.91
N CYS A 142 9.65 -2.07 5.88
CA CYS A 142 8.59 -1.75 4.93
C CYS A 142 8.98 -2.23 3.55
N HIS A 143 8.11 -3.00 2.89
CA HIS A 143 8.32 -3.43 1.52
C HIS A 143 7.04 -3.26 0.70
N ALA A 144 7.21 -2.96 -0.58
CA ALA A 144 6.13 -3.01 -1.55
C ALA A 144 6.43 -4.10 -2.59
N MET A 145 5.37 -4.66 -3.17
CA MET A 145 5.50 -5.64 -4.24
C MET A 145 4.39 -5.44 -5.28
N HIS A 146 4.56 -6.02 -6.45
CA HIS A 146 3.44 -6.26 -7.35
C HIS A 146 3.38 -7.74 -7.76
N PRO A 147 2.16 -8.30 -7.89
CA PRO A 147 1.97 -9.74 -8.11
C PRO A 147 2.28 -10.19 -9.55
N GLY A 148 2.66 -9.26 -10.43
CA GLY A 148 2.62 -9.50 -11.88
C GLY A 148 1.17 -9.40 -12.38
N TRP A 149 0.89 -10.00 -13.52
CA TRP A 149 -0.46 -10.09 -14.09
C TRP A 149 -1.10 -11.41 -13.64
N ALA A 150 -1.82 -11.38 -12.52
CA ALA A 150 -2.52 -12.55 -12.00
C ALA A 150 -3.98 -12.55 -12.46
N ASP A 151 -4.52 -13.71 -12.80
CA ASP A 151 -5.93 -13.88 -13.15
C ASP A 151 -6.77 -13.85 -11.87
N THR A 152 -7.26 -12.66 -11.55
CA THR A 152 -8.10 -12.40 -10.39
C THR A 152 -9.46 -11.85 -10.83
N PRO A 153 -10.50 -11.99 -10.00
CA PRO A 153 -11.80 -11.37 -10.29
C PRO A 153 -11.69 -9.89 -10.65
N GLY A 154 -10.86 -9.12 -9.93
CA GLY A 154 -10.65 -7.70 -10.21
C GLY A 154 -10.05 -7.44 -11.59
N VAL A 155 -9.12 -8.24 -12.08
CA VAL A 155 -8.58 -8.14 -13.45
C VAL A 155 -9.63 -8.54 -14.47
N ALA A 156 -10.44 -9.55 -14.18
CA ALA A 156 -11.51 -10.00 -15.07
C ALA A 156 -12.58 -8.92 -15.26
N GLU A 157 -12.96 -8.23 -14.20
CA GLU A 157 -13.98 -7.17 -14.21
C GLU A 157 -13.46 -5.85 -14.78
N SER A 158 -12.24 -5.44 -14.38
CA SER A 158 -11.70 -4.13 -14.75
C SER A 158 -11.06 -4.09 -16.13
N LEU A 159 -10.55 -5.22 -16.64
CA LEU A 159 -9.80 -5.32 -17.89
C LEU A 159 -10.23 -6.53 -18.75
N PRO A 160 -11.52 -6.68 -19.12
CA PRO A 160 -12.04 -7.88 -19.77
C PRO A 160 -11.39 -8.18 -21.13
N MET A 161 -11.10 -7.16 -21.95
CA MET A 161 -10.42 -7.31 -23.22
C MET A 161 -8.96 -7.75 -23.06
N PHE A 162 -8.27 -7.20 -22.09
CA PHE A 162 -6.90 -7.60 -21.74
C PHE A 162 -6.86 -9.08 -21.32
N ARG A 163 -7.77 -9.49 -20.43
CA ARG A 163 -7.88 -10.89 -20.01
C ARG A 163 -8.15 -11.83 -21.19
N LYS A 164 -9.01 -11.43 -22.13
CA LYS A 164 -9.34 -12.24 -23.31
C LYS A 164 -8.12 -12.49 -24.21
N VAL A 165 -7.23 -11.50 -24.32
CA VAL A 165 -6.03 -11.60 -25.19
C VAL A 165 -4.86 -12.26 -24.46
N VAL A 166 -4.64 -11.97 -23.19
CA VAL A 166 -3.44 -12.37 -22.43
C VAL A 166 -3.72 -13.49 -21.43
N GLY A 167 -4.99 -13.95 -21.33
CA GLY A 167 -5.43 -14.94 -20.35
C GLY A 167 -4.51 -16.14 -20.15
N PRO A 168 -4.04 -16.81 -21.22
CA PRO A 168 -3.14 -17.97 -21.11
C PRO A 168 -1.76 -17.64 -20.51
N LEU A 169 -1.38 -16.37 -20.46
CA LEU A 169 -0.10 -15.87 -19.91
C LEU A 169 -0.28 -15.27 -18.51
N LEU A 170 -1.51 -15.22 -18.00
CA LEU A 170 -1.76 -14.73 -16.64
C LEU A 170 -1.30 -15.75 -15.61
N ARG A 171 -0.79 -15.24 -14.50
CA ARG A 171 -0.42 -16.06 -13.34
C ARG A 171 -1.64 -16.53 -12.58
N THR A 172 -1.50 -17.65 -11.88
CA THR A 172 -2.52 -18.02 -10.90
C THR A 172 -2.48 -17.08 -9.70
N PRO A 173 -3.57 -17.00 -8.91
CA PRO A 173 -3.57 -16.22 -7.66
C PRO A 173 -2.43 -16.61 -6.71
N GLU A 174 -2.11 -17.90 -6.61
CA GLU A 174 -1.04 -18.42 -5.77
C GLU A 174 0.34 -17.93 -6.26
N GLN A 175 0.58 -17.95 -7.56
CA GLN A 175 1.80 -17.41 -8.15
C GLN A 175 1.91 -15.88 -7.94
N GLY A 176 0.78 -15.17 -7.98
CA GLY A 176 0.72 -13.74 -7.66
C GLY A 176 1.04 -13.45 -6.20
N ALA A 177 0.60 -14.32 -5.28
CA ALA A 177 0.81 -14.17 -3.84
C ALA A 177 2.22 -14.61 -3.37
N ASP A 178 2.94 -15.39 -4.16
CA ASP A 178 4.22 -16.02 -3.75
C ASP A 178 5.23 -15.01 -3.15
N THR A 179 5.46 -13.91 -3.84
CA THR A 179 6.39 -12.87 -3.35
C THR A 179 5.89 -12.21 -2.06
N LEU A 180 4.56 -11.99 -1.92
CA LEU A 180 3.98 -11.42 -0.71
C LEU A 180 4.15 -12.36 0.48
N VAL A 181 3.89 -13.65 0.31
CA VAL A 181 4.06 -14.67 1.35
C VAL A 181 5.53 -14.79 1.75
N TRP A 182 6.44 -14.78 0.77
CA TRP A 182 7.88 -14.76 1.05
C TRP A 182 8.31 -13.51 1.84
N LEU A 183 7.82 -12.32 1.48
CA LEU A 183 8.10 -11.08 2.24
C LEU A 183 7.52 -11.14 3.66
N ALA A 184 6.37 -11.79 3.83
CA ALA A 184 5.72 -11.91 5.14
C ALA A 184 6.42 -12.90 6.06
N ALA A 185 6.91 -14.03 5.55
CA ALA A 185 7.41 -15.14 6.33
C ALA A 185 8.93 -15.40 6.21
N GLY A 186 9.57 -14.96 5.09
CA GLY A 186 11.00 -15.20 4.84
C GLY A 186 11.89 -14.32 5.71
N GLU A 187 12.98 -14.88 6.23
CA GLU A 187 13.97 -14.14 7.01
C GLU A 187 14.81 -13.20 6.14
N GLU A 188 15.02 -13.56 4.88
CA GLU A 188 15.80 -12.77 3.93
C GLU A 188 15.19 -11.36 3.70
N ALA A 189 13.87 -11.25 3.81
CA ALA A 189 13.17 -9.98 3.69
C ALA A 189 13.50 -9.00 4.83
N LEU A 190 13.93 -9.50 6.00
CA LEU A 190 14.34 -8.67 7.14
C LEU A 190 15.71 -8.00 6.93
N GLY A 191 16.53 -8.51 6.03
CA GLY A 191 17.86 -7.96 5.74
C GLY A 191 17.86 -6.60 5.03
N SER A 192 16.67 -6.06 4.69
CA SER A 192 16.54 -4.76 4.01
C SER A 192 15.16 -4.13 4.28
N THR A 193 15.04 -2.85 3.97
CA THR A 193 13.77 -2.13 4.01
C THR A 193 13.62 -1.22 2.78
N GLY A 194 12.44 -0.70 2.51
CA GLY A 194 12.15 0.20 1.37
C GLY A 194 12.18 -0.49 0.00
N GLY A 195 12.25 -1.82 -0.06
CA GLY A 195 12.33 -2.54 -1.32
C GLY A 195 11.00 -2.61 -2.07
N PHE A 196 11.09 -2.62 -3.42
CA PHE A 196 9.99 -2.97 -4.30
C PHE A 196 10.30 -4.30 -5.00
N TRP A 197 9.37 -5.25 -4.98
CA TRP A 197 9.64 -6.64 -5.29
C TRP A 197 8.70 -7.22 -6.35
N LEU A 198 9.25 -8.09 -7.18
CA LEU A 198 8.55 -8.98 -8.11
C LEU A 198 9.36 -10.27 -8.25
N ASP A 199 8.71 -11.43 -8.12
CA ASP A 199 9.33 -12.74 -8.23
C ASP A 199 10.53 -12.90 -7.26
N ARG A 200 10.32 -12.48 -6.00
CA ARG A 200 11.33 -12.47 -4.92
C ARG A 200 12.62 -11.74 -5.31
N ARG A 201 12.56 -10.83 -6.28
CA ARG A 201 13.69 -10.01 -6.73
C ARG A 201 13.38 -8.54 -6.56
N ARG A 202 14.33 -7.80 -6.00
CA ARG A 202 14.21 -6.34 -5.88
C ARG A 202 14.19 -5.70 -7.27
N ARG A 203 13.29 -4.77 -7.47
CA ARG A 203 13.07 -4.03 -8.71
C ARG A 203 13.17 -2.55 -8.47
N SER A 204 13.57 -1.81 -9.51
CA SER A 204 13.46 -0.36 -9.50
C SER A 204 11.98 0.06 -9.52
N ILE A 205 11.63 1.10 -8.78
CA ILE A 205 10.31 1.75 -8.89
C ILE A 205 10.20 2.65 -10.12
N HIS A 206 11.27 2.81 -10.88
CA HIS A 206 11.33 3.62 -12.09
C HIS A 206 11.73 2.79 -13.29
N ARG A 207 10.89 2.78 -14.33
CA ARG A 207 11.19 2.23 -15.65
C ARG A 207 11.28 3.31 -16.71
N LEU A 208 10.48 4.38 -16.60
CA LEU A 208 10.48 5.51 -17.52
C LEU A 208 11.32 6.66 -16.95
N PRO A 209 12.08 7.38 -17.79
CA PRO A 209 12.84 8.56 -17.34
C PRO A 209 11.95 9.63 -16.70
N THR A 210 10.72 9.80 -17.16
CA THR A 210 9.74 10.76 -16.63
C THR A 210 9.38 10.47 -15.18
N THR A 211 9.16 9.20 -14.82
CA THR A 211 8.83 8.82 -13.45
C THR A 211 9.99 9.10 -12.51
N ARG A 212 11.24 8.91 -12.95
CA ARG A 212 12.43 9.24 -12.16
C ARG A 212 12.58 10.76 -11.96
N ARG A 213 12.37 11.55 -13.04
CA ARG A 213 12.46 13.03 -12.96
C ARG A 213 11.38 13.63 -12.08
N SER A 214 10.20 13.00 -12.02
CA SER A 214 9.11 13.46 -11.18
C SER A 214 9.29 13.12 -9.70
N ASP A 215 10.12 12.13 -9.37
CA ASP A 215 10.34 11.64 -8.00
C ASP A 215 11.50 12.39 -7.35
N THR A 216 11.22 13.59 -6.85
CA THR A 216 12.20 14.46 -6.21
C THR A 216 11.98 14.50 -4.69
N PRO A 217 13.00 14.79 -3.87
CA PRO A 217 12.84 14.93 -2.41
C PRO A 217 11.71 15.91 -2.05
N ARG A 218 11.61 17.05 -2.74
CA ARG A 218 10.54 18.03 -2.52
C ARG A 218 9.14 17.44 -2.76
N ARG A 219 8.96 16.66 -3.83
CA ARG A 219 7.67 16.03 -4.13
C ARG A 219 7.35 14.89 -3.18
N ARG A 220 8.34 14.16 -2.72
CA ARG A 220 8.15 13.14 -1.68
C ARG A 220 7.66 13.77 -0.38
N GLU A 221 8.30 14.83 0.10
CA GLU A 221 7.85 15.54 1.31
C GLU A 221 6.46 16.16 1.11
N ALA A 222 6.17 16.72 -0.07
CA ALA A 222 4.83 17.20 -0.38
C ALA A 222 3.79 16.07 -0.35
N LEU A 223 4.11 14.88 -0.90
CA LEU A 223 3.23 13.71 -0.83
C LEU A 223 2.98 13.29 0.62
N TRP A 224 4.03 13.20 1.43
CA TRP A 224 3.90 12.83 2.83
C TRP A 224 2.99 13.79 3.59
N SER A 225 3.26 15.09 3.49
CA SER A 225 2.46 16.12 4.16
C SER A 225 1.00 16.12 3.67
N TRP A 226 0.79 16.00 2.37
CA TRP A 226 -0.52 15.92 1.76
C TRP A 226 -1.35 14.73 2.26
N VAL A 227 -0.72 13.56 2.35
CA VAL A 227 -1.39 12.34 2.80
C VAL A 227 -1.62 12.37 4.30
N ALA A 228 -0.65 12.82 5.09
CA ALA A 228 -0.78 12.94 6.54
C ALA A 228 -1.92 13.91 6.94
N GLU A 229 -1.99 15.08 6.29
CA GLU A 229 -3.06 16.06 6.51
C GLU A 229 -4.44 15.46 6.26
N ARG A 230 -4.63 14.78 5.10
CA ARG A 230 -5.92 14.18 4.73
C ARG A 230 -6.28 12.96 5.56
N ALA A 231 -5.31 12.18 5.96
CA ALA A 231 -5.51 11.08 6.90
C ALA A 231 -5.75 11.57 8.35
N GLY A 232 -5.58 12.87 8.63
CA GLY A 232 -5.69 13.44 9.96
C GLY A 232 -4.69 12.82 10.93
N VAL A 233 -3.46 12.62 10.46
CA VAL A 233 -2.34 12.12 11.25
C VAL A 233 -1.41 13.30 11.49
N GLU A 234 -1.12 13.60 12.77
CA GLU A 234 -0.02 14.49 13.07
C GLU A 234 1.27 13.84 12.55
N VAL A 235 1.99 14.58 11.69
CA VAL A 235 3.28 14.14 11.19
C VAL A 235 4.15 13.86 12.42
N PRO A 236 4.62 12.63 12.66
CA PRO A 236 5.55 12.42 13.75
C PRO A 236 6.78 13.27 13.44
N VAL A 237 6.90 14.39 14.13
CA VAL A 237 8.16 15.09 14.27
C VAL A 237 9.12 14.05 14.85
N GLU A 238 10.27 13.89 14.24
CA GLU A 238 11.39 13.00 14.55
C GLU A 238 11.26 12.15 15.83
N PRO A 239 11.57 10.85 15.80
CA PRO A 239 11.55 10.04 17.01
C PRO A 239 12.40 10.80 18.03
N ALA A 240 11.79 11.09 19.19
CA ALA A 240 12.51 11.73 20.28
C ALA A 240 13.80 10.95 20.51
N VAL A 241 14.92 11.53 20.12
CA VAL A 241 16.25 11.01 20.41
C VAL A 241 16.30 10.85 21.92
N ARG A 242 16.19 9.62 22.42
CA ARG A 242 16.52 9.35 23.81
C ARG A 242 17.98 9.75 23.95
N ARG A 243 18.20 10.93 24.51
CA ARG A 243 19.53 11.31 24.97
C ARG A 243 19.93 10.32 26.07
N PRO A 244 21.19 9.86 26.03
CA PRO A 244 21.73 8.90 26.99
C PRO A 244 21.67 9.38 28.44
#